data_85c99a75c349e6a9e7d091679d1f7dfa
#
_entry.id   85c99a75c349e6a9e7d091679d1f7dfa
#
_cell.length_a   1.000
_cell.length_b   1.000
_cell.length_c   1.000
_cell.angle_alpha   90.00
_cell.angle_beta   90.00
_cell.angle_gamma   90.00
#
_symmetry.space_group_name_H-M   'P 1'
#
loop_
_entity.id
_entity.type
_entity.pdbx_description
1 polymer ?
#
loop_
_entity_poly.entity_id
_entity_poly.type
_entity_poly.pdbx_seq_one_letter_code
_entity_poly.pdbx_strand_id
1 'polypeptide(L)'
;GLGDVYKRQHYAHILSCMTENDCHDPVIGVAFDGTGYGTDGTIWGGEILLADYGNFTRFGSITPFLQMGGDASAKEGWRIAVSMIYGYTKDRKRAWEIMETLGLCSEQESRVQFTMADRKINAVASTSAGRLFDAVSAILGIRRRSGFEGEASTALQFAAEAYEQQN
;
A
#
# COMPACT_ATOMS: atom_id res chain seq x y z
N GLY A 1 12.27 2.33 23.92
CA GLY A 1 12.95 3.31 23.07
C GLY A 1 12.04 3.88 22.01
N LEU A 2 12.42 4.98 21.36
CA LEU A 2 11.63 5.63 20.28
C LEU A 2 11.21 4.64 19.17
N GLY A 3 12.01 3.60 18.89
CA GLY A 3 11.68 2.59 17.89
C GLY A 3 10.43 1.75 18.17
N ASP A 4 10.00 1.63 19.44
CA ASP A 4 8.80 0.85 19.78
C ASP A 4 7.50 1.65 19.58
N VAL A 5 7.58 2.98 19.62
CA VAL A 5 6.42 3.86 19.38
C VAL A 5 6.01 3.76 17.90
N TYR A 6 6.95 3.80 16.99
CA TYR A 6 6.67 3.71 15.54
C TYR A 6 6.13 2.34 15.12
N LYS A 7 6.50 1.26 15.83
CA LYS A 7 6.02 -0.10 15.55
C LYS A 7 4.56 -0.36 15.96
N ARG A 8 3.93 0.59 16.64
CA ARG A 8 2.56 0.45 17.16
C ARG A 8 1.60 1.51 16.63
N GLN A 9 1.96 2.18 15.54
CA GLN A 9 1.18 3.28 14.97
C GLN A 9 -0.28 2.87 14.69
N HIS A 10 -0.50 1.76 13.99
CA HIS A 10 -1.85 1.29 13.66
C HIS A 10 -2.66 0.91 14.91
N TYR A 11 -2.00 0.34 15.92
CA TYR A 11 -2.64 0.07 17.21
C TYR A 11 -3.01 1.38 17.91
N ALA A 12 -2.15 2.39 17.89
CA ALA A 12 -2.46 3.70 18.45
C ALA A 12 -3.65 4.38 17.77
N HIS A 13 -3.80 4.24 16.45
CA HIS A 13 -4.98 4.73 15.74
C HIS A 13 -6.26 4.04 16.22
N ILE A 14 -6.23 2.72 16.41
CA ILE A 14 -7.38 1.96 16.94
C ILE A 14 -7.70 2.40 18.36
N LEU A 15 -6.70 2.54 19.25
CA LEU A 15 -6.90 3.01 20.63
C LEU A 15 -7.48 4.43 20.67
N SER A 16 -7.03 5.31 19.78
CA SER A 16 -7.59 6.66 19.66
C SER A 16 -9.09 6.62 19.33
N CYS A 17 -9.47 5.80 18.37
CA CYS A 17 -10.86 5.61 17.97
C CYS A 17 -11.70 4.99 19.12
N MET A 18 -11.17 3.98 19.84
CA MET A 18 -11.82 3.39 21.01
C MET A 18 -12.05 4.45 22.10
N THR A 19 -11.03 5.26 22.38
CA THR A 19 -11.12 6.32 23.41
C THR A 19 -12.13 7.41 23.02
N GLU A 20 -12.12 7.84 21.78
CA GLU A 20 -13.04 8.86 21.25
C GLU A 20 -14.51 8.42 21.32
N ASN A 21 -14.76 7.12 21.21
CA ASN A 21 -16.10 6.54 21.25
C ASN A 21 -16.45 5.88 22.60
N ASP A 22 -15.65 6.10 23.64
CA ASP A 22 -15.84 5.51 25.00
C ASP A 22 -16.02 3.97 24.97
N CYS A 23 -15.32 3.31 24.06
CA CYS A 23 -15.37 1.87 23.87
C CYS A 23 -14.30 1.18 24.69
N HIS A 24 -14.69 0.44 25.72
CA HIS A 24 -13.78 -0.26 26.65
C HIS A 24 -13.64 -1.76 26.35
N ASP A 25 -14.52 -2.31 25.53
CA ASP A 25 -14.49 -3.72 25.16
C ASP A 25 -13.43 -4.00 24.08
N PRO A 26 -12.91 -5.23 23.98
CA PRO A 26 -12.06 -5.64 22.86
C PRO A 26 -12.75 -5.44 21.51
N VAL A 27 -12.00 -4.95 20.52
CA VAL A 27 -12.51 -4.61 19.20
C VAL A 27 -11.75 -5.32 18.07
N ILE A 28 -12.41 -5.46 16.95
CA ILE A 28 -11.74 -5.69 15.66
C ILE A 28 -11.49 -4.30 15.05
N GLY A 29 -10.24 -3.85 15.12
CA GLY A 29 -9.81 -2.57 14.56
C GLY A 29 -9.30 -2.73 13.13
N VAL A 30 -9.82 -1.91 12.21
CA VAL A 30 -9.31 -1.80 10.83
C VAL A 30 -8.57 -0.48 10.72
N ALA A 31 -7.28 -0.54 10.41
CA ALA A 31 -6.42 0.64 10.31
C ALA A 31 -5.83 0.74 8.90
N PHE A 32 -6.25 1.75 8.14
CA PHE A 32 -5.69 2.08 6.83
C PHE A 32 -4.80 3.31 6.93
N ASP A 33 -3.57 3.18 6.40
CA ASP A 33 -2.54 4.21 6.46
C ASP A 33 -1.65 4.16 5.22
N GLY A 34 -0.93 5.27 4.99
CA GLY A 34 0.05 5.38 3.92
C GLY A 34 1.35 4.64 4.21
N THR A 35 1.86 4.72 5.44
CA THR A 35 3.10 4.04 5.83
C THR A 35 3.20 3.95 7.35
N GLY A 36 3.34 2.75 7.86
CA GLY A 36 3.68 2.48 9.24
C GLY A 36 4.68 1.33 9.34
N TYR A 37 5.39 1.24 10.46
CA TYR A 37 6.33 0.15 10.69
C TYR A 37 5.63 -1.00 11.41
N GLY A 38 5.68 -2.19 10.79
CA GLY A 38 5.23 -3.42 11.42
C GLY A 38 6.19 -3.93 12.48
N THR A 39 5.67 -4.72 13.40
CA THR A 39 6.48 -5.42 14.40
C THR A 39 7.36 -6.52 13.80
N ASP A 40 7.06 -6.92 12.58
CA ASP A 40 7.70 -7.97 11.79
C ASP A 40 8.77 -7.45 10.80
N GLY A 41 9.05 -6.14 10.83
CA GLY A 41 10.04 -5.52 9.94
C GLY A 41 9.49 -5.22 8.52
N THR A 42 8.17 -5.35 8.32
CA THR A 42 7.50 -4.99 7.08
C THR A 42 6.84 -3.61 7.17
N ILE A 43 6.39 -3.07 6.05
CA ILE A 43 5.59 -1.85 6.03
C ILE A 43 4.12 -2.23 6.20
N TRP A 44 3.50 -1.69 7.25
CA TRP A 44 2.08 -1.83 7.52
C TRP A 44 1.30 -0.60 7.03
N GLY A 45 0.01 -0.81 6.75
CA GLY A 45 -0.89 0.28 6.35
C GLY A 45 -2.25 -0.20 5.87
N GLY A 46 -2.55 -1.49 6.03
CA GLY A 46 -3.86 -2.06 5.72
C GLY A 46 -4.11 -3.25 6.63
N GLU A 47 -4.28 -2.96 7.95
CA GLU A 47 -4.24 -3.95 9.00
C GLU A 47 -5.61 -4.20 9.62
N ILE A 48 -5.85 -5.45 9.99
CA ILE A 48 -6.98 -5.86 10.82
C ILE A 48 -6.40 -6.40 12.12
N LEU A 49 -6.67 -5.70 13.22
CA LEU A 49 -6.15 -6.03 14.54
C LEU A 49 -7.28 -6.42 15.50
N LEU A 50 -7.08 -7.47 16.28
CA LEU A 50 -7.85 -7.69 17.49
C LEU A 50 -7.16 -6.90 18.60
N ALA A 51 -7.80 -5.89 19.15
CA ALA A 51 -7.18 -4.92 20.04
C ALA A 51 -8.05 -4.66 21.29
N ASP A 52 -7.37 -4.44 22.41
CA ASP A 52 -7.89 -3.87 23.63
C ASP A 52 -6.91 -2.80 24.16
N TYR A 53 -7.20 -2.17 25.30
CA TYR A 53 -6.30 -1.15 25.86
C TYR A 53 -4.94 -1.68 26.35
N GLY A 54 -4.77 -2.98 26.50
CA GLY A 54 -3.54 -3.61 26.98
C GLY A 54 -2.63 -4.14 25.87
N ASN A 55 -3.22 -4.65 24.77
CA ASN A 55 -2.46 -5.32 23.72
C ASN A 55 -3.25 -5.44 22.41
N PHE A 56 -2.57 -5.96 21.38
CA PHE A 56 -3.20 -6.30 20.12
C PHE A 56 -2.61 -7.57 19.52
N THR A 57 -3.40 -8.21 18.66
CA THR A 57 -2.97 -9.32 17.81
C THR A 57 -3.31 -8.97 16.36
N ARG A 58 -2.36 -9.13 15.44
CA ARG A 58 -2.61 -8.98 14.00
C ARG A 58 -3.46 -10.15 13.54
N PHE A 59 -4.71 -9.89 13.21
CA PHE A 59 -5.65 -10.90 12.70
C PHE A 59 -5.53 -11.08 11.19
N GLY A 60 -5.29 -9.99 10.46
CA GLY A 60 -5.15 -10.00 9.02
C GLY A 60 -4.64 -8.68 8.45
N SER A 61 -4.53 -8.65 7.14
CA SER A 61 -4.16 -7.45 6.39
C SER A 61 -4.64 -7.56 4.94
N ILE A 62 -4.53 -6.48 4.19
CA ILE A 62 -4.55 -6.57 2.73
C ILE A 62 -3.43 -7.50 2.26
N THR A 63 -3.59 -8.07 1.07
CA THR A 63 -2.56 -8.96 0.50
C THR A 63 -1.22 -8.22 0.37
N PRO A 64 -0.13 -8.73 0.96
CA PRO A 64 1.17 -8.10 0.85
C PRO A 64 1.68 -8.02 -0.59
N PHE A 65 2.34 -6.92 -0.91
CA PHE A 65 3.07 -6.72 -2.16
C PHE A 65 4.49 -6.24 -1.88
N LEU A 66 5.38 -6.33 -2.86
CA LEU A 66 6.72 -5.77 -2.73
C LEU A 66 6.72 -4.27 -3.03
N GLN A 67 7.13 -3.47 -2.06
CA GLN A 67 7.40 -2.05 -2.25
C GLN A 67 8.88 -1.88 -2.57
N MET A 68 9.17 -1.39 -3.77
CA MET A 68 10.53 -1.29 -4.31
C MET A 68 10.90 0.16 -4.62
N GLY A 69 12.14 0.53 -4.30
CA GLY A 69 12.67 1.86 -4.63
C GLY A 69 12.64 2.87 -3.47
N GLY A 70 12.43 2.43 -2.23
CA GLY A 70 12.45 3.30 -1.05
C GLY A 70 11.48 4.48 -1.19
N ASP A 71 11.95 5.71 -0.93
CA ASP A 71 11.12 6.93 -0.96
C ASP A 71 10.50 7.20 -2.34
N ALA A 72 11.15 6.77 -3.43
CA ALA A 72 10.57 6.92 -4.77
C ALA A 72 9.26 6.14 -4.93
N SER A 73 9.09 5.03 -4.23
CA SER A 73 7.88 4.23 -4.28
C SER A 73 6.65 4.93 -3.68
N ALA A 74 6.85 5.90 -2.78
CA ALA A 74 5.78 6.72 -2.22
C ALA A 74 5.28 7.81 -3.18
N LYS A 75 6.08 8.15 -4.21
CA LYS A 75 5.76 9.17 -5.21
C LYS A 75 5.42 8.58 -6.58
N GLU A 76 5.88 7.37 -6.84
CA GLU A 76 5.80 6.71 -8.14
C GLU A 76 4.93 5.45 -8.06
N GLY A 77 3.59 5.64 -8.01
CA GLY A 77 2.61 4.56 -7.87
C GLY A 77 2.74 3.45 -8.92
N TRP A 78 3.26 3.78 -10.10
CA TRP A 78 3.56 2.81 -11.14
C TRP A 78 4.52 1.70 -10.70
N ARG A 79 5.46 1.97 -9.76
CA ARG A 79 6.39 0.96 -9.23
C ARG A 79 5.65 -0.11 -8.43
N ILE A 80 4.68 0.32 -7.64
CA ILE A 80 3.84 -0.59 -6.86
C ILE A 80 2.94 -1.40 -7.81
N ALA A 81 2.36 -0.77 -8.83
CA ALA A 81 1.56 -1.45 -9.84
C ALA A 81 2.36 -2.54 -10.58
N VAL A 82 3.60 -2.24 -11.00
CA VAL A 82 4.52 -3.22 -11.59
C VAL A 82 4.77 -4.40 -10.64
N SER A 83 5.04 -4.11 -9.36
CA SER A 83 5.27 -5.14 -8.35
C SER A 83 4.06 -6.05 -8.17
N MET A 84 2.85 -5.47 -8.13
CA MET A 84 1.60 -6.24 -7.98
C MET A 84 1.32 -7.11 -9.22
N ILE A 85 1.44 -6.56 -10.43
CA ILE A 85 1.23 -7.29 -11.68
C ILE A 85 2.24 -8.45 -11.80
N TYR A 86 3.52 -8.17 -11.52
CA TYR A 86 4.56 -9.19 -11.57
C TYR A 86 4.38 -10.26 -10.48
N GLY A 87 4.04 -9.86 -9.27
CA GLY A 87 3.75 -10.77 -8.17
C GLY A 87 2.56 -11.69 -8.44
N TYR A 88 1.55 -11.20 -9.17
CA TYR A 88 0.38 -11.97 -9.59
C TYR A 88 0.69 -12.93 -10.73
N THR A 89 1.34 -12.45 -11.80
CA THR A 89 1.62 -13.25 -13.01
C THR A 89 2.73 -14.26 -12.79
N LYS A 90 3.74 -13.93 -11.99
CA LYS A 90 4.99 -14.66 -11.78
C LYS A 90 5.74 -14.98 -13.08
N ASP A 91 5.44 -14.24 -14.13
CA ASP A 91 5.99 -14.39 -15.47
C ASP A 91 6.32 -13.00 -16.04
N ARG A 92 7.59 -12.77 -16.39
CA ARG A 92 8.06 -11.46 -16.87
C ARG A 92 7.42 -11.05 -18.20
N LYS A 93 7.25 -12.03 -19.10
CA LYS A 93 6.67 -11.75 -20.42
C LYS A 93 5.21 -11.35 -20.30
N ARG A 94 4.42 -12.15 -19.55
CA ARG A 94 3.00 -11.86 -19.32
C ARG A 94 2.81 -10.56 -18.53
N ALA A 95 3.65 -10.31 -17.55
CA ALA A 95 3.63 -9.05 -16.81
C ALA A 95 3.89 -7.86 -17.73
N TRP A 96 4.89 -7.97 -18.62
CA TRP A 96 5.19 -6.91 -19.57
C TRP A 96 4.04 -6.66 -20.56
N GLU A 97 3.43 -7.69 -21.13
CA GLU A 97 2.28 -7.56 -22.02
C GLU A 97 1.12 -6.77 -21.39
N ILE A 98 0.86 -7.01 -20.09
CA ILE A 98 -0.15 -6.26 -19.34
C ILE A 98 0.29 -4.79 -19.16
N MET A 99 1.53 -4.56 -18.73
CA MET A 99 2.06 -3.21 -18.46
C MET A 99 2.12 -2.36 -19.73
N GLU A 100 2.51 -2.97 -20.86
CA GLU A 100 2.55 -2.31 -22.17
C GLU A 100 1.13 -1.92 -22.61
N THR A 101 0.17 -2.82 -22.47
CA THR A 101 -1.25 -2.55 -22.80
C THR A 101 -1.81 -1.39 -21.97
N LEU A 102 -1.41 -1.30 -20.70
CA LEU A 102 -1.83 -0.23 -19.78
C LEU A 102 -1.03 1.07 -19.96
N GLY A 103 0.04 1.07 -20.75
CA GLY A 103 0.95 2.22 -20.85
C GLY A 103 1.60 2.59 -19.52
N LEU A 104 1.79 1.60 -18.61
CA LEU A 104 2.16 1.82 -17.24
C LEU A 104 3.61 2.30 -17.06
N CYS A 105 4.55 1.72 -17.82
CA CYS A 105 5.96 2.04 -17.77
C CYS A 105 6.67 1.67 -19.08
N SER A 106 7.91 2.11 -19.26
CA SER A 106 8.75 1.66 -20.36
C SER A 106 9.30 0.24 -20.11
N GLU A 107 9.70 -0.44 -21.17
CA GLU A 107 10.31 -1.76 -21.06
C GLU A 107 11.57 -1.73 -20.19
N GLN A 108 12.38 -0.68 -20.30
CA GLN A 108 13.58 -0.50 -19.46
C GLN A 108 13.22 -0.36 -17.97
N GLU A 109 12.20 0.43 -17.63
CA GLU A 109 11.71 0.59 -16.27
C GLU A 109 11.20 -0.76 -15.71
N SER A 110 10.44 -1.52 -16.51
CA SER A 110 9.94 -2.84 -16.09
C SER A 110 11.07 -3.83 -15.80
N ARG A 111 12.09 -3.89 -16.66
CA ARG A 111 13.26 -4.78 -16.49
C ARG A 111 14.02 -4.46 -15.20
N VAL A 112 14.17 -3.18 -14.85
CA VAL A 112 14.78 -2.76 -13.59
C VAL A 112 13.95 -3.24 -12.41
N GLN A 113 12.63 -3.02 -12.44
CA GLN A 113 11.73 -3.44 -11.36
C GLN A 113 11.71 -4.97 -11.18
N PHE A 114 11.67 -5.75 -12.26
CA PHE A 114 11.75 -7.21 -12.19
C PHE A 114 13.06 -7.67 -11.54
N THR A 115 14.18 -7.03 -11.89
CA THR A 115 15.47 -7.36 -11.32
C THR A 115 15.51 -7.03 -9.81
N MET A 116 14.94 -5.91 -9.41
CA MET A 116 14.83 -5.53 -8.00
C MET A 116 13.98 -6.54 -7.23
N ALA A 117 12.84 -6.96 -7.79
CA ALA A 117 11.96 -7.94 -7.17
C ALA A 117 12.64 -9.30 -6.98
N ASP A 118 13.24 -9.84 -8.04
CA ASP A 118 13.89 -11.17 -8.02
C ASP A 118 15.07 -11.22 -7.08
N ARG A 119 15.86 -10.15 -7.03
CA ARG A 119 17.05 -10.04 -6.18
C ARG A 119 16.77 -9.44 -4.81
N LYS A 120 15.53 -9.04 -4.52
CA LYS A 120 15.12 -8.35 -3.29
C LYS A 120 15.96 -7.09 -3.01
N ILE A 121 16.33 -6.36 -4.07
CA ILE A 121 17.13 -5.15 -3.95
C ILE A 121 16.19 -3.97 -3.62
N ASN A 122 16.47 -3.31 -2.49
CA ASN A 122 15.66 -2.18 -2.01
C ASN A 122 14.15 -2.48 -2.09
N ALA A 123 13.78 -3.68 -1.64
CA ALA A 123 12.44 -4.23 -1.69
C ALA A 123 12.01 -4.69 -0.30
N VAL A 124 10.86 -4.26 0.15
CA VAL A 124 10.27 -4.61 1.44
C VAL A 124 8.82 -5.04 1.23
N ALA A 125 8.36 -6.03 1.99
CA ALA A 125 6.96 -6.40 1.98
C ALA A 125 6.11 -5.26 2.58
N SER A 126 5.00 -4.95 1.95
CA SER A 126 4.12 -3.85 2.34
C SER A 126 2.66 -4.25 2.24
N THR A 127 1.88 -3.83 3.23
CA THR A 127 0.42 -3.88 3.25
C THR A 127 -0.19 -2.48 3.24
N SER A 128 0.57 -1.46 2.81
CA SER A 128 0.14 -0.06 2.77
C SER A 128 -1.09 0.14 1.88
N ALA A 129 -2.21 0.55 2.47
CA ALA A 129 -3.42 0.91 1.72
C ALA A 129 -3.18 2.14 0.84
N GLY A 130 -2.40 3.12 1.30
CA GLY A 130 -2.04 4.28 0.51
C GLY A 130 -1.29 3.91 -0.77
N ARG A 131 -0.32 3.01 -0.67
CA ARG A 131 0.43 2.52 -1.86
C ARG A 131 -0.44 1.68 -2.77
N LEU A 132 -1.39 0.92 -2.23
CA LEU A 132 -2.39 0.20 -3.04
C LEU A 132 -3.22 1.19 -3.88
N PHE A 133 -3.72 2.26 -3.28
CA PHE A 133 -4.47 3.29 -4.02
C PHE A 133 -3.62 4.00 -5.07
N ASP A 134 -2.36 4.29 -4.78
CA ASP A 134 -1.42 4.86 -5.77
C ASP A 134 -1.22 3.91 -6.97
N ALA A 135 -1.10 2.60 -6.69
CA ALA A 135 -0.97 1.58 -7.74
C ALA A 135 -2.24 1.48 -8.61
N VAL A 136 -3.42 1.47 -7.99
CA VAL A 136 -4.71 1.43 -8.71
C VAL A 136 -4.87 2.68 -9.56
N SER A 137 -4.55 3.86 -9.03
CA SER A 137 -4.56 5.12 -9.76
C SER A 137 -3.64 5.07 -10.99
N ALA A 138 -2.45 4.48 -10.87
CA ALA A 138 -1.52 4.29 -11.98
C ALA A 138 -2.04 3.29 -13.02
N ILE A 139 -2.61 2.15 -12.59
CA ILE A 139 -3.20 1.12 -13.47
C ILE A 139 -4.35 1.68 -14.30
N LEU A 140 -5.18 2.52 -13.69
CA LEU A 140 -6.31 3.18 -14.37
C LEU A 140 -5.89 4.38 -15.22
N GLY A 141 -4.59 4.72 -15.28
CA GLY A 141 -4.07 5.85 -16.04
C GLY A 141 -4.43 7.23 -15.48
N ILE A 142 -4.90 7.29 -14.22
CA ILE A 142 -5.29 8.54 -13.54
C ILE A 142 -4.07 9.33 -13.10
N ARG A 143 -3.18 8.69 -12.32
CA ARG A 143 -1.92 9.28 -11.86
C ARG A 143 -0.83 8.21 -11.80
N ARG A 144 0.20 8.37 -12.62
CA ARG A 144 1.38 7.49 -12.61
C ARG A 144 2.38 7.90 -11.52
N ARG A 145 2.44 9.19 -11.24
CA ARG A 145 3.33 9.82 -10.24
C ARG A 145 2.57 10.88 -9.47
N SER A 146 2.92 11.05 -8.20
CA SER A 146 2.38 12.08 -7.31
C SER A 146 3.41 13.18 -7.06
N GLY A 147 3.00 14.44 -7.13
CA GLY A 147 3.80 15.59 -6.77
C GLY A 147 3.79 15.86 -5.28
N PHE A 148 2.75 15.44 -4.58
CA PHE A 148 2.58 15.56 -3.13
C PHE A 148 1.88 14.31 -2.58
N GLU A 149 1.93 14.15 -1.25
CA GLU A 149 1.33 13.00 -0.57
C GLU A 149 -0.20 12.96 -0.74
N GLY A 150 -0.72 11.79 -1.11
CA GLY A 150 -2.15 11.56 -1.30
C GLY A 150 -2.71 12.04 -2.64
N GLU A 151 -1.92 12.63 -3.55
CA GLU A 151 -2.42 13.13 -4.84
C GLU A 151 -3.08 12.03 -5.67
N ALA A 152 -2.44 10.88 -5.80
CA ALA A 152 -2.95 9.78 -6.61
C ALA A 152 -4.22 9.15 -6.02
N SER A 153 -4.27 8.97 -4.70
CA SER A 153 -5.46 8.44 -4.01
C SER A 153 -6.63 9.41 -4.06
N THR A 154 -6.39 10.71 -3.90
CA THR A 154 -7.43 11.75 -4.03
C THR A 154 -7.95 11.83 -5.46
N ALA A 155 -7.08 11.77 -6.47
CA ALA A 155 -7.50 11.75 -7.86
C ALA A 155 -8.34 10.49 -8.20
N LEU A 156 -7.98 9.34 -7.63
CA LEU A 156 -8.73 8.10 -7.74
C LEU A 156 -10.13 8.23 -7.12
N GLN A 157 -10.23 8.84 -5.94
CA GLN A 157 -11.51 9.11 -5.28
C GLN A 157 -12.42 9.97 -6.17
N PHE A 158 -11.93 11.09 -6.67
CA PHE A 158 -12.73 11.96 -7.55
C PHE A 158 -13.17 11.26 -8.84
N ALA A 159 -12.33 10.39 -9.40
CA ALA A 159 -12.70 9.60 -10.57
C ALA A 159 -13.83 8.59 -10.25
N ALA A 160 -13.80 7.96 -9.07
CA ALA A 160 -14.84 7.05 -8.62
C ALA A 160 -16.17 7.79 -8.38
N GLU A 161 -16.13 8.92 -7.67
CA GLU A 161 -17.31 9.76 -7.42
C GLU A 161 -17.95 10.26 -8.72
N ALA A 162 -17.14 10.69 -9.71
CA ALA A 162 -17.63 11.10 -11.01
C ALA A 162 -18.32 9.96 -11.78
N TYR A 163 -17.81 8.74 -11.66
CA TYR A 163 -18.43 7.56 -12.25
C TYR A 163 -19.77 7.21 -11.61
N GLU A 164 -19.85 7.24 -10.29
CA GLU A 164 -21.11 6.99 -9.55
C GLU A 164 -22.22 8.00 -9.88
N GLN A 165 -21.85 9.26 -10.14
CA GLN A 165 -22.82 10.30 -10.51
C GLN A 165 -23.38 10.14 -11.93
N GLN A 166 -22.73 9.34 -12.79
CA GLN A 166 -23.12 9.13 -14.19
C GLN A 166 -23.91 7.84 -14.41
N ASN A 167 -23.98 6.97 -13.41
CA ASN A 167 -24.62 5.65 -13.44
C ASN A 167 -25.58 5.44 -12.26
#